data_68f12d2509ae85a0015d06c7dbdfb2b1
#
_entry.id   68f12d2509ae85a0015d06c7dbdfb2b1
#
_cell.length_a   1.000
_cell.length_b   1.000
_cell.length_c   1.000
_cell.angle_alpha   90.00
_cell.angle_beta   90.00
_cell.angle_gamma   90.00
#
_symmetry.space_group_name_H-M   'P 1'
#
loop_
_entity.id
_entity.type
_entity.pdbx_description
1 polymer ?
#
loop_
_entity_poly.entity_id
_entity_poly.type
_entity_poly.pdbx_seq_one_letter_code
_entity_poly.pdbx_strand_id
1 'polypeptide(L)'
;AHGLFTQHDEVINLSEVAKTVAEHEGAVWTTILSLRREDAEKLGYDNAKAWRDMLRGQANKLAKAMGIPLLDLRWYAAFHNEGSHPHLHLISYSVGKEPYMTEQGLLHFKSDFAREIFKHDLYHIYQDQTAHRDELRRTGREKMADIVKQINNGAYDNDCLLYTSDAAD
;
A
#
# COMPACT_ATOMS: atom_id res chain seq x y z
N ALA A 1 -23.22 -9.75 -18.73
CA ALA A 1 -22.05 -8.85 -18.88
C ALA A 1 -20.83 -9.62 -18.41
N HIS A 2 -19.71 -9.56 -19.14
CA HIS A 2 -18.48 -10.27 -18.81
C HIS A 2 -17.64 -9.57 -17.72
N GLY A 3 -18.04 -8.38 -17.29
CA GLY A 3 -17.41 -7.60 -16.20
C GLY A 3 -15.97 -7.15 -16.46
N LEU A 4 -15.46 -7.30 -17.68
CA LEU A 4 -14.12 -6.85 -18.04
C LEU A 4 -14.09 -5.32 -18.20
N PHE A 5 -13.11 -4.67 -17.59
CA PHE A 5 -12.90 -3.22 -17.66
C PHE A 5 -11.42 -2.87 -17.83
N THR A 6 -11.18 -1.65 -18.24
CA THR A 6 -9.84 -1.06 -18.41
C THR A 6 -9.82 0.37 -17.85
N GLN A 7 -8.75 1.12 -18.11
CA GLN A 7 -8.62 2.51 -17.66
C GLN A 7 -9.74 3.44 -18.11
N HIS A 8 -10.38 3.17 -19.25
CA HIS A 8 -11.41 4.05 -19.80
C HIS A 8 -12.79 3.71 -19.29
N ASP A 9 -13.21 2.44 -19.36
CA ASP A 9 -14.47 1.93 -18.82
C ASP A 9 -14.61 0.42 -19.05
N GLU A 10 -15.84 -0.09 -19.02
CA GLU A 10 -16.12 -1.49 -19.38
C GLU A 10 -15.77 -1.77 -20.84
N VAL A 11 -15.18 -2.92 -21.06
CA VAL A 11 -14.85 -3.40 -22.40
C VAL A 11 -16.13 -3.87 -23.09
N ILE A 12 -16.42 -3.33 -24.27
CA ILE A 12 -17.62 -3.68 -25.03
C ILE A 12 -17.43 -5.02 -25.75
N ASN A 13 -16.26 -5.27 -26.33
CA ASN A 13 -15.96 -6.43 -27.13
C ASN A 13 -14.88 -7.31 -26.50
N LEU A 14 -15.31 -8.33 -25.74
CA LEU A 14 -14.43 -9.30 -25.10
C LEU A 14 -13.57 -10.10 -26.11
N SER A 15 -14.16 -10.47 -27.26
CA SER A 15 -13.46 -11.26 -28.26
C SER A 15 -12.30 -10.50 -28.90
N GLU A 16 -12.46 -9.19 -29.09
CA GLU A 16 -11.40 -8.32 -29.60
C GLU A 16 -10.23 -8.19 -28.60
N VAL A 17 -10.55 -8.00 -27.32
CA VAL A 17 -9.52 -7.97 -26.27
C VAL A 17 -8.79 -9.31 -26.18
N ALA A 18 -9.53 -10.42 -26.17
CA ALA A 18 -8.93 -11.75 -26.12
C ALA A 18 -7.99 -12.00 -27.32
N LYS A 19 -8.40 -11.58 -28.52
CA LYS A 19 -7.56 -11.64 -29.72
C LYS A 19 -6.32 -10.77 -29.58
N THR A 20 -6.47 -9.50 -29.19
CA THR A 20 -5.36 -8.55 -29.00
C THR A 20 -4.32 -9.09 -28.01
N VAL A 21 -4.77 -9.66 -26.88
CA VAL A 21 -3.86 -10.22 -25.88
C VAL A 21 -3.20 -11.50 -26.38
N ALA A 22 -3.94 -12.36 -27.12
CA ALA A 22 -3.41 -13.61 -27.65
C ALA A 22 -2.38 -13.39 -28.78
N GLU A 23 -2.56 -12.34 -29.58
CA GLU A 23 -1.64 -11.98 -30.67
C GLU A 23 -0.46 -11.09 -30.20
N HIS A 24 -0.42 -10.73 -28.92
CA HIS A 24 0.67 -9.93 -28.38
C HIS A 24 1.95 -10.76 -28.28
N GLU A 25 3.01 -10.32 -28.96
CA GLU A 25 4.29 -11.05 -29.02
C GLU A 25 5.16 -10.85 -27.76
N GLY A 26 4.91 -9.80 -26.97
CA GLY A 26 5.67 -9.50 -25.76
C GLY A 26 5.14 -10.19 -24.50
N ALA A 27 5.78 -9.95 -23.37
CA ALA A 27 5.38 -10.53 -22.11
C ALA A 27 4.01 -9.98 -21.63
N VAL A 28 3.12 -10.88 -21.24
CA VAL A 28 1.83 -10.60 -20.63
C VAL A 28 1.85 -11.06 -19.19
N TRP A 29 1.64 -10.14 -18.27
CA TRP A 29 1.60 -10.40 -16.83
C TRP A 29 0.17 -10.61 -16.35
N THR A 30 -0.05 -11.70 -15.65
CA THR A 30 -1.33 -11.97 -14.97
C THR A 30 -1.15 -11.86 -13.47
N THR A 31 -2.03 -11.11 -12.82
CA THR A 31 -1.98 -10.86 -11.39
C THR A 31 -3.36 -11.07 -10.78
N ILE A 32 -3.43 -11.67 -9.60
CA ILE A 32 -4.65 -11.77 -8.81
C ILE A 32 -4.50 -10.88 -7.58
N LEU A 33 -5.43 -9.95 -7.40
CA LEU A 33 -5.55 -9.12 -6.20
C LEU A 33 -6.79 -9.59 -5.44
N SER A 34 -6.60 -10.00 -4.19
CA SER A 34 -7.68 -10.56 -3.38
C SER A 34 -7.71 -9.93 -1.99
N LEU A 35 -8.91 -9.73 -1.48
CA LEU A 35 -9.16 -9.29 -0.10
C LEU A 35 -10.02 -10.33 0.61
N ARG A 36 -9.95 -10.36 1.94
CA ARG A 36 -10.96 -11.06 2.73
C ARG A 36 -12.29 -10.36 2.58
N ARG A 37 -13.39 -11.11 2.64
CA ARG A 37 -14.74 -10.56 2.51
C ARG A 37 -14.98 -9.39 3.47
N GLU A 38 -14.65 -9.58 4.72
CA GLU A 38 -14.82 -8.57 5.78
C GLU A 38 -14.06 -7.27 5.48
N ASP A 39 -12.81 -7.38 5.00
CA ASP A 39 -12.01 -6.22 4.62
C ASP A 39 -12.56 -5.54 3.38
N ALA A 40 -12.99 -6.30 2.38
CA ALA A 40 -13.57 -5.76 1.15
C ALA A 40 -14.84 -4.96 1.43
N GLU A 41 -15.74 -5.49 2.24
CA GLU A 41 -16.99 -4.81 2.65
C GLU A 41 -16.68 -3.56 3.50
N LYS A 42 -15.81 -3.68 4.51
CA LYS A 42 -15.41 -2.58 5.38
C LYS A 42 -14.78 -1.42 4.61
N LEU A 43 -13.92 -1.73 3.63
CA LEU A 43 -13.15 -0.75 2.88
C LEU A 43 -13.84 -0.30 1.57
N GLY A 44 -15.01 -0.87 1.25
CA GLY A 44 -15.78 -0.53 0.05
C GLY A 44 -15.23 -1.12 -1.26
N TYR A 45 -14.46 -2.22 -1.18
CA TYR A 45 -13.91 -2.96 -2.33
C TYR A 45 -14.75 -4.20 -2.69
N ASP A 46 -16.02 -4.21 -2.37
CA ASP A 46 -17.00 -5.25 -2.72
C ASP A 46 -17.65 -5.04 -4.10
N ASN A 47 -17.18 -4.09 -4.88
CA ASN A 47 -17.71 -3.71 -6.17
C ASN A 47 -16.63 -3.37 -7.22
N ALA A 48 -16.93 -3.61 -8.50
CA ALA A 48 -16.00 -3.40 -9.61
C ALA A 48 -15.54 -1.94 -9.77
N LYS A 49 -16.40 -0.97 -9.40
CA LYS A 49 -16.07 0.46 -9.54
C LYS A 49 -14.91 0.85 -8.64
N ALA A 50 -14.91 0.42 -7.37
CA ALA A 50 -13.84 0.72 -6.43
C ALA A 50 -12.49 0.17 -6.91
N TRP A 51 -12.47 -1.07 -7.40
CA TRP A 51 -11.27 -1.68 -7.97
C TRP A 51 -10.77 -0.96 -9.22
N ARG A 52 -11.68 -0.56 -10.11
CA ARG A 52 -11.32 0.21 -11.31
C ARG A 52 -10.70 1.56 -10.96
N ASP A 53 -11.33 2.29 -10.05
CA ASP A 53 -10.84 3.61 -9.63
C ASP A 53 -9.48 3.50 -8.93
N MET A 54 -9.28 2.47 -8.11
CA MET A 54 -8.00 2.16 -7.49
C MET A 54 -6.93 1.84 -8.54
N LEU A 55 -7.19 0.95 -9.51
CA LEU A 55 -6.24 0.60 -10.57
C LEU A 55 -5.85 1.82 -11.41
N ARG A 56 -6.80 2.69 -11.73
CA ARG A 56 -6.53 3.97 -12.43
C ARG A 56 -5.54 4.83 -11.65
N GLY A 57 -5.77 4.98 -10.34
CA GLY A 57 -4.89 5.74 -9.46
C GLY A 57 -3.50 5.14 -9.31
N GLN A 58 -3.38 3.81 -9.45
CA GLN A 58 -2.13 3.07 -9.29
C GLN A 58 -1.44 2.70 -10.62
N ALA A 59 -2.01 3.06 -11.78
CA ALA A 59 -1.48 2.69 -13.09
C ALA A 59 -0.02 3.12 -13.29
N ASN A 60 0.37 4.30 -12.80
CA ASN A 60 1.75 4.77 -12.86
C ASN A 60 2.72 3.89 -12.05
N LYS A 61 2.28 3.41 -10.90
CA LYS A 61 3.08 2.49 -10.05
C LYS A 61 3.19 1.10 -10.66
N LEU A 62 2.12 0.63 -11.32
CA LEU A 62 2.15 -0.60 -12.10
C LEU A 62 3.15 -0.50 -13.26
N ALA A 63 3.09 0.56 -14.05
CA ALA A 63 4.04 0.82 -15.14
C ALA A 63 5.49 0.87 -14.63
N LYS A 64 5.72 1.56 -13.50
CA LYS A 64 7.04 1.63 -12.86
C LYS A 64 7.52 0.26 -12.40
N ALA A 65 6.66 -0.56 -11.80
CA ALA A 65 7.00 -1.92 -11.38
C ALA A 65 7.36 -2.82 -12.57
N MET A 66 6.70 -2.61 -13.72
CA MET A 66 6.99 -3.30 -14.99
C MET A 66 8.19 -2.70 -15.73
N GLY A 67 8.80 -1.62 -15.25
CA GLY A 67 9.95 -0.96 -15.88
C GLY A 67 9.64 -0.29 -17.22
N ILE A 68 8.39 0.12 -17.46
CA ILE A 68 7.90 0.69 -18.71
C ILE A 68 7.34 2.12 -18.52
N PRO A 69 7.27 2.94 -19.58
CA PRO A 69 6.53 4.19 -19.56
C PRO A 69 5.03 3.96 -19.36
N LEU A 70 4.35 4.86 -18.65
CA LEU A 70 2.90 4.78 -18.45
C LEU A 70 2.11 4.75 -19.77
N LEU A 71 2.57 5.45 -20.80
CA LEU A 71 1.94 5.47 -22.12
C LEU A 71 1.96 4.13 -22.84
N ASP A 72 2.94 3.29 -22.53
CA ASP A 72 3.06 1.94 -23.09
C ASP A 72 2.21 0.91 -22.35
N LEU A 73 1.79 1.20 -21.13
CA LEU A 73 1.00 0.29 -20.32
C LEU A 73 -0.39 0.06 -20.92
N ARG A 74 -0.75 -1.21 -21.05
CA ARG A 74 -2.13 -1.67 -21.29
C ARG A 74 -2.51 -2.64 -20.20
N TRP A 75 -3.74 -2.53 -19.72
CA TRP A 75 -4.27 -3.44 -18.72
C TRP A 75 -5.77 -3.65 -18.86
N TYR A 76 -6.19 -4.84 -18.51
CA TYR A 76 -7.59 -5.26 -18.41
C TYR A 76 -7.80 -5.97 -17.09
N ALA A 77 -8.96 -5.78 -16.49
CA ALA A 77 -9.28 -6.41 -15.23
C ALA A 77 -10.74 -6.89 -15.18
N ALA A 78 -10.95 -7.97 -14.45
CA ALA A 78 -12.28 -8.51 -14.17
C ALA A 78 -12.42 -8.74 -12.66
N PHE A 79 -13.47 -8.18 -12.07
CA PHE A 79 -13.77 -8.34 -10.66
C PHE A 79 -14.75 -9.47 -10.44
N HIS A 80 -14.43 -10.33 -9.48
CA HIS A 80 -15.25 -11.45 -9.03
C HIS A 80 -15.61 -11.27 -7.56
N ASN A 81 -16.92 -11.13 -7.31
CA ASN A 81 -17.44 -10.96 -5.95
C ASN A 81 -18.04 -12.26 -5.41
N GLU A 82 -17.32 -13.37 -5.62
CA GLU A 82 -17.79 -14.70 -5.23
C GLU A 82 -17.02 -15.23 -4.02
N GLY A 83 -17.71 -16.04 -3.19
CA GLY A 83 -17.08 -16.72 -2.07
C GLY A 83 -16.58 -15.81 -0.95
N SER A 84 -15.60 -16.32 -0.19
CA SER A 84 -15.02 -15.66 0.98
C SER A 84 -13.95 -14.62 0.64
N HIS A 85 -13.50 -14.57 -0.61
CA HIS A 85 -12.41 -13.71 -1.07
C HIS A 85 -12.78 -13.01 -2.37
N PRO A 86 -13.41 -11.82 -2.31
CA PRO A 86 -13.55 -10.96 -3.48
C PRO A 86 -12.19 -10.72 -4.10
N HIS A 87 -12.08 -10.89 -5.41
CA HIS A 87 -10.80 -10.81 -6.09
C HIS A 87 -10.91 -10.22 -7.48
N LEU A 88 -9.79 -9.72 -7.94
CA LEU A 88 -9.62 -9.11 -9.25
C LEU A 88 -8.59 -9.89 -10.05
N HIS A 89 -8.93 -10.30 -11.24
CA HIS A 89 -7.96 -10.74 -12.25
C HIS A 89 -7.49 -9.54 -13.05
N LEU A 90 -6.19 -9.31 -13.06
CA LEU A 90 -5.54 -8.22 -13.79
C LEU A 90 -4.59 -8.80 -14.82
N ILE A 91 -4.77 -8.41 -16.08
CA ILE A 91 -3.84 -8.65 -17.19
C ILE A 91 -3.16 -7.33 -17.51
N SER A 92 -1.83 -7.33 -17.61
CA SER A 92 -1.06 -6.14 -17.98
C SER A 92 0.07 -6.49 -18.94
N TYR A 93 0.32 -5.61 -19.91
CA TYR A 93 1.39 -5.75 -20.90
C TYR A 93 1.81 -4.36 -21.43
N SER A 94 2.86 -4.35 -22.23
CA SER A 94 3.39 -3.12 -22.83
C SER A 94 3.22 -3.16 -24.36
N VAL A 95 2.81 -2.04 -24.95
CA VAL A 95 2.76 -1.88 -26.42
C VAL A 95 4.03 -1.26 -26.99
N GLY A 96 4.98 -0.91 -26.16
CA GLY A 96 6.26 -0.32 -26.55
C GLY A 96 7.44 -1.09 -25.98
N LYS A 97 8.07 -0.54 -24.95
CA LYS A 97 9.21 -1.17 -24.30
C LYS A 97 8.84 -2.51 -23.65
N GLU A 98 9.64 -3.55 -23.87
CA GLU A 98 9.46 -4.85 -23.24
C GLU A 98 9.41 -4.74 -21.71
N PRO A 99 8.38 -5.25 -21.05
CA PRO A 99 8.23 -5.15 -19.61
C PRO A 99 9.17 -6.13 -18.89
N TYR A 100 9.77 -5.67 -17.80
CA TYR A 100 10.57 -6.49 -16.92
C TYR A 100 10.25 -6.17 -15.46
N MET A 101 9.56 -7.08 -14.79
CA MET A 101 9.23 -6.94 -13.38
C MET A 101 10.22 -7.71 -12.52
N THR A 102 11.04 -6.99 -11.76
CA THR A 102 11.93 -7.60 -10.77
C THR A 102 11.14 -8.09 -9.55
N GLU A 103 11.71 -9.01 -8.78
CA GLU A 103 11.15 -9.43 -7.49
C GLU A 103 10.90 -8.22 -6.58
N GLN A 104 11.84 -7.29 -6.51
CA GLN A 104 11.71 -6.06 -5.73
C GLN A 104 10.61 -5.14 -6.29
N GLY A 105 10.47 -5.03 -7.62
CA GLY A 105 9.37 -4.33 -8.28
C GLY A 105 8.02 -4.90 -7.90
N LEU A 106 7.91 -6.23 -7.86
CA LEU A 106 6.69 -6.92 -7.44
C LEU A 106 6.36 -6.66 -5.95
N LEU A 107 7.36 -6.65 -5.08
CA LEU A 107 7.18 -6.33 -3.66
C LEU A 107 6.72 -4.89 -3.46
N HIS A 108 7.32 -3.94 -4.18
CA HIS A 108 6.89 -2.53 -4.14
C HIS A 108 5.45 -2.38 -4.65
N PHE A 109 5.10 -3.04 -5.74
CA PHE A 109 3.75 -3.04 -6.29
C PHE A 109 2.72 -3.56 -5.27
N LYS A 110 2.98 -4.71 -4.64
CA LYS A 110 2.13 -5.25 -3.57
C LYS A 110 1.98 -4.27 -2.40
N SER A 111 3.07 -3.65 -1.97
CA SER A 111 3.08 -2.67 -0.88
C SER A 111 2.28 -1.40 -1.23
N ASP A 112 2.40 -0.91 -2.46
CA ASP A 112 1.69 0.29 -2.93
C ASP A 112 0.18 0.04 -3.00
N PHE A 113 -0.24 -1.15 -3.47
CA PHE A 113 -1.64 -1.55 -3.48
C PHE A 113 -2.21 -1.72 -2.08
N ALA A 114 -1.49 -2.41 -1.20
CA ALA A 114 -1.90 -2.56 0.18
C ALA A 114 -2.07 -1.19 0.87
N ARG A 115 -1.12 -0.28 0.68
CA ARG A 115 -1.20 1.08 1.22
C ARG A 115 -2.41 1.86 0.68
N GLU A 116 -2.74 1.73 -0.61
CA GLU A 116 -3.89 2.41 -1.18
C GLU A 116 -5.20 1.85 -0.63
N ILE A 117 -5.33 0.54 -0.57
CA ILE A 117 -6.52 -0.15 -0.09
C ILE A 117 -6.78 0.15 1.40
N PHE A 118 -5.73 0.06 2.24
CA PHE A 118 -5.83 0.24 3.69
C PHE A 118 -5.48 1.67 4.15
N LYS A 119 -5.44 2.66 3.25
CA LYS A 119 -4.97 4.02 3.57
C LYS A 119 -5.70 4.67 4.76
N HIS A 120 -6.99 4.45 4.90
CA HIS A 120 -7.77 5.01 6.00
C HIS A 120 -7.43 4.35 7.35
N ASP A 121 -7.33 3.03 7.37
CA ASP A 121 -6.93 2.29 8.59
C ASP A 121 -5.49 2.65 8.99
N LEU A 122 -4.57 2.74 8.03
CA LEU A 122 -3.19 3.17 8.27
C LEU A 122 -3.11 4.62 8.77
N TYR A 123 -3.95 5.51 8.26
CA TYR A 123 -3.98 6.90 8.70
C TYR A 123 -4.34 7.00 10.19
N HIS A 124 -5.35 6.27 10.66
CA HIS A 124 -5.70 6.22 12.08
C HIS A 124 -4.56 5.67 12.94
N ILE A 125 -3.93 4.57 12.51
CA ILE A 125 -2.78 4.00 13.22
C ILE A 125 -1.63 5.02 13.33
N TYR A 126 -1.32 5.75 12.25
CA TYR A 126 -0.28 6.78 12.29
C TYR A 126 -0.64 7.97 13.16
N GLN A 127 -1.91 8.37 13.21
CA GLN A 127 -2.39 9.41 14.12
C GLN A 127 -2.22 8.97 15.57
N ASP A 128 -2.65 7.75 15.92
CA ASP A 128 -2.53 7.20 17.26
C ASP A 128 -1.06 7.08 17.69
N GLN A 129 -0.19 6.57 16.82
CA GLN A 129 1.25 6.50 17.08
C GLN A 129 1.86 7.89 17.31
N THR A 130 1.43 8.88 16.53
CA THR A 130 1.92 10.25 16.69
C THR A 130 1.46 10.85 18.03
N ALA A 131 0.20 10.66 18.39
CA ALA A 131 -0.35 11.12 19.67
C ALA A 131 0.38 10.47 20.87
N HIS A 132 0.59 9.15 20.83
CA HIS A 132 1.33 8.44 21.86
C HIS A 132 2.79 8.89 21.98
N ARG A 133 3.45 9.11 20.84
CA ARG A 133 4.83 9.63 20.82
C ARG A 133 4.92 11.03 21.43
N ASP A 134 3.97 11.91 21.10
CA ASP A 134 3.97 13.27 21.59
C ASP A 134 3.63 13.31 23.09
N GLU A 135 2.75 12.43 23.56
CA GLU A 135 2.44 12.23 24.97
C GLU A 135 3.67 11.73 25.75
N LEU A 136 4.39 10.74 25.23
CA LEU A 136 5.64 10.24 25.83
C LEU A 136 6.70 11.34 25.92
N ARG A 137 6.83 12.16 24.88
CA ARG A 137 7.77 13.29 24.87
C ARG A 137 7.38 14.36 25.87
N ARG A 138 6.08 14.66 26.00
CA ARG A 138 5.57 15.61 26.99
C ARG A 138 5.85 15.13 28.41
N THR A 139 5.46 13.90 28.71
CA THR A 139 5.67 13.30 30.05
C THR A 139 7.16 13.19 30.39
N GLY A 140 8.00 12.84 29.41
CA GLY A 140 9.45 12.80 29.59
C GLY A 140 10.04 14.17 29.94
N ARG A 141 9.59 15.23 29.24
CA ARG A 141 10.04 16.61 29.56
C ARG A 141 9.58 17.08 30.94
N GLU A 142 8.34 16.79 31.32
CA GLU A 142 7.79 17.11 32.62
C GLU A 142 8.60 16.40 33.73
N LYS A 143 8.83 15.10 33.62
CA LYS A 143 9.65 14.35 34.57
C LYS A 143 11.08 14.88 34.66
N MET A 144 11.69 15.20 33.49
CA MET A 144 13.04 15.76 33.45
C MET A 144 13.09 17.12 34.16
N ALA A 145 12.09 17.98 33.92
CA ALA A 145 11.98 19.26 34.56
C ALA A 145 11.82 19.12 36.09
N ASP A 146 11.03 18.14 36.53
CA ASP A 146 10.86 17.84 37.95
C ASP A 146 12.16 17.34 38.60
N ILE A 147 12.90 16.45 37.92
CA ILE A 147 14.21 15.96 38.39
C ILE A 147 15.19 17.12 38.51
N VAL A 148 15.29 17.99 37.49
CA VAL A 148 16.17 19.16 37.51
C VAL A 148 15.81 20.10 38.67
N LYS A 149 14.51 20.29 38.90
CA LYS A 149 14.03 21.10 40.02
C LYS A 149 14.38 20.50 41.39
N GLN A 150 14.28 19.17 41.51
CA GLN A 150 14.66 18.46 42.74
C GLN A 150 16.18 18.51 42.97
N ILE A 151 17.00 18.38 41.94
CA ILE A 151 18.46 18.54 42.02
C ILE A 151 18.81 19.94 42.47
N ASN A 152 18.22 20.99 41.88
CA ASN A 152 18.47 22.38 42.21
C ASN A 152 18.04 22.73 43.66
N ASN A 153 17.03 22.03 44.17
CA ASN A 153 16.55 22.20 45.54
C ASN A 153 17.33 21.34 46.57
N GLY A 154 18.40 20.67 46.17
CA GLY A 154 19.24 19.85 47.07
C GLY A 154 18.57 18.57 47.57
N ALA A 155 17.51 18.10 46.89
CA ALA A 155 16.75 16.91 47.28
C ALA A 155 17.38 15.58 46.79
N TYR A 156 18.43 15.65 45.97
CA TYR A 156 19.20 14.45 45.52
C TYR A 156 20.57 14.44 46.19
N ASP A 157 20.85 13.36 46.91
CA ASP A 157 22.15 13.06 47.42
C ASP A 157 23.11 12.72 46.27
N ASN A 158 24.36 13.24 46.29
CA ASN A 158 25.31 13.13 45.18
C ASN A 158 25.71 11.68 44.84
N ASP A 159 25.41 10.70 45.69
CA ASP A 159 25.75 9.28 45.44
C ASP A 159 24.91 8.62 44.35
N CYS A 160 23.76 9.16 43.98
CA CYS A 160 22.90 8.58 42.94
C CYS A 160 23.31 8.96 41.50
N LEU A 161 24.11 10.00 41.30
CA LEU A 161 24.57 10.47 39.99
C LEU A 161 25.86 9.77 39.50
N LEU A 162 26.58 9.10 40.41
CA LEU A 162 27.82 8.38 40.06
C LEU A 162 27.59 7.00 39.45
N TYR A 163 26.38 6.42 39.60
CA TYR A 163 26.07 5.08 39.04
C TYR A 163 25.60 5.06 37.58
N THR A 164 25.37 6.18 36.93
CA THR A 164 24.95 6.26 35.54
C THR A 164 26.10 6.41 34.55
N SER A 165 27.35 6.59 34.99
CA SER A 165 28.51 6.77 34.10
C SER A 165 29.23 5.46 33.75
N ASP A 166 28.98 4.35 34.46
CA ASP A 166 29.70 3.08 34.27
C ASP A 166 28.93 2.05 33.40
N ALA A 167 27.80 2.43 32.80
CA ALA A 167 27.01 1.55 31.93
C ALA A 167 27.25 1.79 30.42
N ALA A 168 28.36 2.46 30.04
CA ALA A 168 28.71 2.72 28.65
C ALA A 168 30.19 2.37 28.38
N ASP A 169 30.55 1.10 28.63
CA ASP A 169 31.72 0.43 28.02
C ASP A 169 31.29 -0.90 27.38
#